data_d86191a2693278459f68dea788735de1
#
_entry.id   d86191a2693278459f68dea788735de1
#
_cell.length_a   1.000
_cell.length_b   1.000
_cell.length_c   1.000
_cell.angle_alpha   90.00
_cell.angle_beta   90.00
_cell.angle_gamma   90.00
#
_symmetry.space_group_name_H-M   'P 1'
#
loop_
_entity.id
_entity.type
_entity.pdbx_description
1 polymer ?
#
loop_
_entity_poly.entity_id
_entity_poly.type
_entity_poly.pdbx_seq_one_letter_code
_entity_poly.pdbx_strand_id
1 'polypeptide(L)'
;MIKRKRRRKKQGRSKYSFWWWFCAALAVLIVVLIIDLKPWHKRRTVVSNEWPYHDITKGPYTNDFDGLDISRHQGKIHWDELVEENPQLRFVYIKATEGSSIVDPFYKKNFKSAKEKGLLVGSYHFLTYRTSMERQVDNFLANIDLSQQDLLLLVDIEKDGTRNWGRETIQKNLAEFIRLIKERTGHSPMIYTNETYYQQNLYPEFNRYHLFIANYNIQPQLIGTKYDIWQLSKRGRVRGIWTYVDINQLREGVFVDDFKMPK
;
A
#
# COMPACT_ATOMS: atom_id res chain seq x y z
N MET A 1 -5.21 -4.81 -103.82
CA MET A 1 -4.23 -4.79 -102.67
C MET A 1 -4.77 -3.87 -101.59
N ILE A 2 -5.35 -4.37 -100.50
CA ILE A 2 -5.94 -3.58 -99.44
C ILE A 2 -5.04 -3.68 -98.21
N LYS A 3 -4.40 -2.56 -97.80
CA LYS A 3 -3.54 -2.50 -96.58
C LYS A 3 -4.42 -2.36 -95.35
N ARG A 4 -4.48 -3.38 -94.45
CA ARG A 4 -5.11 -3.32 -93.16
C ARG A 4 -4.23 -2.53 -92.19
N LYS A 5 -4.75 -1.37 -91.67
CA LYS A 5 -4.14 -0.62 -90.56
C LYS A 5 -4.42 -1.32 -89.23
N ARG A 6 -3.35 -1.76 -88.52
CA ARG A 6 -3.46 -2.24 -87.12
C ARG A 6 -3.69 -1.04 -86.20
N ARG A 7 -4.82 -1.02 -85.52
CA ARG A 7 -5.07 -0.11 -84.40
C ARG A 7 -4.31 -0.58 -83.15
N ARG A 8 -3.37 0.23 -82.63
CA ARG A 8 -2.78 0.02 -81.30
C ARG A 8 -3.79 0.40 -80.24
N LYS A 9 -4.17 -0.57 -79.38
CA LYS A 9 -4.93 -0.33 -78.15
C LYS A 9 -4.05 0.42 -77.17
N LYS A 10 -4.44 1.64 -76.77
CA LYS A 10 -3.88 2.36 -75.62
C LYS A 10 -4.29 1.61 -74.35
N GLN A 11 -3.37 1.02 -73.65
CA GLN A 11 -3.58 0.49 -72.30
C GLN A 11 -3.86 1.68 -71.36
N GLY A 12 -5.10 1.80 -70.92
CA GLY A 12 -5.48 2.75 -69.90
C GLY A 12 -4.78 2.38 -68.61
N ARG A 13 -3.89 3.25 -68.09
CA ARG A 13 -3.36 3.12 -66.74
C ARG A 13 -4.52 3.20 -65.76
N SER A 14 -4.81 2.10 -65.07
CA SER A 14 -5.85 2.00 -64.07
C SER A 14 -5.66 3.05 -62.97
N LYS A 15 -6.64 3.95 -62.82
CA LYS A 15 -6.69 4.97 -61.75
C LYS A 15 -6.72 4.34 -60.34
N TYR A 16 -7.04 3.06 -60.28
CA TYR A 16 -7.10 2.28 -59.01
C TYR A 16 -5.74 1.95 -58.44
N SER A 17 -4.67 1.96 -59.26
CA SER A 17 -3.30 1.66 -58.80
C SER A 17 -2.78 2.72 -57.81
N PHE A 18 -3.10 4.01 -58.03
CA PHE A 18 -2.66 5.12 -57.16
C PHE A 18 -3.31 5.05 -55.79
N TRP A 19 -4.62 4.80 -55.74
CA TRP A 19 -5.36 4.69 -54.47
C TRP A 19 -4.94 3.47 -53.67
N TRP A 20 -4.57 2.38 -54.31
CA TRP A 20 -4.08 1.18 -53.63
C TRP A 20 -2.74 1.44 -52.90
N TRP A 21 -1.81 2.13 -53.58
CA TRP A 21 -0.53 2.51 -52.99
C TRP A 21 -0.68 3.55 -51.88
N PHE A 22 -1.63 4.49 -52.04
CA PHE A 22 -1.95 5.48 -51.00
C PHE A 22 -2.53 4.81 -49.74
N CYS A 23 -3.50 3.92 -49.89
CA CYS A 23 -4.05 3.17 -48.75
C CYS A 23 -3.01 2.25 -48.07
N ALA A 24 -2.13 1.61 -48.85
CA ALA A 24 -1.03 0.81 -48.30
C ALA A 24 -0.02 1.66 -47.53
N ALA A 25 0.34 2.82 -48.03
CA ALA A 25 1.23 3.75 -47.32
C ALA A 25 0.60 4.30 -46.03
N LEU A 26 -0.69 4.64 -46.08
CA LEU A 26 -1.45 5.08 -44.89
C LEU A 26 -1.54 3.97 -43.84
N ALA A 27 -1.79 2.73 -44.26
CA ALA A 27 -1.83 1.59 -43.35
C ALA A 27 -0.47 1.36 -42.68
N VAL A 28 0.62 1.45 -43.42
CA VAL A 28 1.99 1.37 -42.87
C VAL A 28 2.26 2.51 -41.91
N LEU A 29 1.85 3.74 -42.22
CA LEU A 29 2.00 4.90 -41.34
C LEU A 29 1.21 4.71 -40.03
N ILE A 30 -0.02 4.19 -40.12
CA ILE A 30 -0.86 3.88 -38.93
C ILE A 30 -0.19 2.80 -38.10
N VAL A 31 0.34 1.75 -38.71
CA VAL A 31 1.06 0.68 -37.98
C VAL A 31 2.31 1.23 -37.30
N VAL A 32 3.08 2.08 -37.96
CA VAL A 32 4.26 2.74 -37.35
C VAL A 32 3.85 3.63 -36.20
N LEU A 33 2.79 4.45 -36.36
CA LEU A 33 2.25 5.28 -35.29
C LEU A 33 1.72 4.43 -34.11
N ILE A 34 1.08 3.31 -34.38
CA ILE A 34 0.62 2.37 -33.35
C ILE A 34 1.82 1.71 -32.64
N ILE A 35 2.90 1.44 -33.34
CA ILE A 35 4.13 0.89 -32.77
C ILE A 35 4.90 1.94 -31.96
N ASP A 36 4.98 3.18 -32.43
CA ASP A 36 5.69 4.26 -31.74
C ASP A 36 4.89 4.84 -30.55
N LEU A 37 3.60 5.01 -30.70
CA LEU A 37 2.74 5.49 -29.62
C LEU A 37 2.49 4.44 -28.52
N LYS A 38 2.64 3.12 -28.83
CA LYS A 38 2.48 2.01 -27.88
C LYS A 38 1.63 2.35 -26.65
N PRO A 39 0.39 2.80 -26.80
CA PRO A 39 -0.41 3.22 -25.66
C PRO A 39 -0.69 2.07 -24.65
N TRP A 40 -0.53 0.82 -25.09
CA TRP A 40 -0.65 -0.37 -24.25
C TRP A 40 0.69 -0.96 -23.78
N HIS A 41 1.80 -0.51 -24.31
CA HIS A 41 3.11 -0.70 -23.72
C HIS A 41 3.49 0.53 -22.88
N LYS A 42 2.62 1.02 -22.00
CA LYS A 42 3.17 1.31 -20.70
C LYS A 42 3.87 0.00 -20.31
N ARG A 43 5.17 -0.06 -20.55
CA ARG A 43 6.00 -1.02 -19.87
C ARG A 43 5.46 -1.02 -18.45
N ARG A 44 4.84 -2.13 -18.02
CA ARG A 44 5.02 -2.47 -16.62
C ARG A 44 6.54 -2.37 -16.53
N THR A 45 7.03 -1.26 -16.07
CA THR A 45 8.30 -1.24 -15.45
C THR A 45 8.17 -2.42 -14.52
N VAL A 46 8.82 -3.53 -14.88
CA VAL A 46 9.27 -4.46 -13.89
C VAL A 46 9.79 -3.48 -12.88
N VAL A 47 9.06 -3.35 -11.77
CA VAL A 47 9.57 -2.61 -10.63
C VAL A 47 10.85 -3.38 -10.39
N SER A 48 11.94 -2.87 -10.94
CA SER A 48 13.25 -3.31 -10.53
C SER A 48 13.11 -3.21 -9.02
N ASN A 49 13.52 -4.22 -8.28
CA ASN A 49 13.50 -4.18 -6.81
C ASN A 49 14.36 -3.01 -6.27
N GLU A 50 14.77 -2.14 -7.12
CA GLU A 50 15.41 -0.86 -6.96
C GLU A 50 14.36 0.21 -7.24
N TRP A 51 13.66 0.62 -6.19
CA TRP A 51 12.87 1.84 -6.19
C TRP A 51 13.74 3.01 -6.64
N PRO A 52 13.12 4.01 -7.36
CA PRO A 52 13.87 5.19 -7.72
C PRO A 52 14.52 5.72 -6.46
N TYR A 53 15.83 5.71 -6.46
CA TYR A 53 16.66 6.35 -5.48
C TYR A 53 16.22 7.81 -5.34
N HIS A 54 15.30 8.07 -4.42
CA HIS A 54 15.38 9.35 -3.78
C HIS A 54 16.71 9.30 -3.04
N ASP A 55 17.56 10.27 -3.28
CA ASP A 55 18.88 10.32 -2.66
C ASP A 55 18.72 10.47 -1.13
N ILE A 56 18.26 9.37 -0.50
CA ILE A 56 18.15 9.24 0.96
C ILE A 56 19.51 9.15 1.62
N THR A 57 20.59 9.18 0.80
CA THR A 57 21.96 9.15 1.32
C THR A 57 22.33 10.47 2.03
N LYS A 58 21.56 11.55 1.77
CA LYS A 58 21.78 12.87 2.38
C LYS A 58 20.89 13.09 3.60
N GLY A 59 21.50 13.35 4.74
CA GLY A 59 20.84 13.67 6.01
C GLY A 59 21.02 12.59 7.08
N PRO A 60 20.70 12.89 8.33
CA PRO A 60 20.91 11.99 9.45
C PRO A 60 19.97 10.79 9.38
N TYR A 61 20.40 9.65 9.92
CA TYR A 61 19.53 8.54 10.23
C TYR A 61 18.67 8.84 11.46
N THR A 62 17.45 8.30 11.47
CA THR A 62 16.54 8.38 12.62
C THR A 62 16.90 7.27 13.59
N ASN A 63 17.19 7.63 14.84
CA ASN A 63 17.63 6.67 15.86
C ASN A 63 16.70 6.62 17.07
N ASP A 64 15.72 7.54 17.18
CA ASP A 64 14.79 7.61 18.29
C ASP A 64 13.41 7.09 17.85
N PHE A 65 13.22 5.77 18.02
CA PHE A 65 11.98 5.07 17.73
C PHE A 65 11.94 3.70 18.40
N ASP A 66 10.73 3.18 18.61
CA ASP A 66 10.50 1.86 19.18
C ASP A 66 10.03 0.84 18.13
N GLY A 67 9.41 1.31 17.06
CA GLY A 67 8.82 0.47 16.02
C GLY A 67 8.76 1.13 14.67
N LEU A 68 8.42 0.31 13.69
CA LEU A 68 8.19 0.71 12.30
C LEU A 68 6.85 0.17 11.82
N ASP A 69 6.24 0.84 10.86
CA ASP A 69 5.25 0.18 10.02
C ASP A 69 5.69 0.20 8.55
N ILE A 70 5.48 -0.93 7.90
CA ILE A 70 6.03 -1.21 6.57
C ILE A 70 5.00 -1.84 5.65
N SER A 71 5.23 -1.66 4.37
CA SER A 71 4.45 -2.26 3.29
C SER A 71 5.37 -2.53 2.08
N ARG A 72 4.76 -2.87 0.95
CA ARG A 72 5.48 -2.95 -0.33
C ARG A 72 6.28 -1.68 -0.69
N HIS A 73 5.93 -0.54 -0.08
CA HIS A 73 6.59 0.73 -0.36
C HIS A 73 8.04 0.78 0.12
N GLN A 74 8.41 -0.02 1.10
CA GLN A 74 9.79 -0.15 1.57
C GLN A 74 10.64 -1.06 0.67
N GLY A 75 10.00 -1.82 -0.24
CA GLY A 75 10.71 -2.71 -1.17
C GLY A 75 11.48 -3.81 -0.45
N LYS A 76 12.74 -4.01 -0.87
CA LYS A 76 13.63 -4.98 -0.22
C LYS A 76 14.21 -4.38 1.06
N ILE A 77 14.04 -5.09 2.17
CA ILE A 77 14.60 -4.75 3.48
C ILE A 77 15.79 -5.66 3.76
N HIS A 78 16.88 -5.07 4.25
CA HIS A 78 18.09 -5.75 4.72
C HIS A 78 17.96 -6.00 6.22
N TRP A 79 17.26 -7.08 6.58
CA TRP A 79 16.84 -7.35 7.95
C TRP A 79 18.01 -7.52 8.94
N ASP A 80 19.15 -8.08 8.50
CA ASP A 80 20.35 -8.19 9.34
C ASP A 80 20.85 -6.80 9.72
N GLU A 81 21.10 -5.95 8.72
CA GLU A 81 21.52 -4.57 8.94
C GLU A 81 20.48 -3.76 9.74
N LEU A 82 19.17 -3.98 9.45
CA LEU A 82 18.09 -3.28 10.16
C LEU A 82 18.16 -3.52 11.67
N VAL A 83 18.33 -4.76 12.10
CA VAL A 83 18.32 -5.10 13.53
C VAL A 83 19.66 -4.78 14.20
N GLU A 84 20.77 -5.02 13.52
CA GLU A 84 22.12 -4.73 14.04
C GLU A 84 22.36 -3.25 14.25
N GLU A 85 21.92 -2.40 13.33
CA GLU A 85 22.14 -0.96 13.37
C GLU A 85 21.05 -0.19 14.15
N ASN A 86 19.95 -0.86 14.53
CA ASN A 86 18.82 -0.25 15.25
C ASN A 86 18.43 -1.11 16.46
N PRO A 87 19.27 -1.23 17.50
CA PRO A 87 19.02 -2.09 18.67
C PRO A 87 17.80 -1.66 19.50
N GLN A 88 17.29 -0.43 19.32
CA GLN A 88 16.09 0.08 19.96
C GLN A 88 14.80 -0.45 19.29
N LEU A 89 14.85 -0.98 18.07
CA LEU A 89 13.70 -1.50 17.34
C LEU A 89 13.12 -2.74 18.03
N ARG A 90 11.89 -2.67 18.48
CA ARG A 90 11.20 -3.72 19.25
C ARG A 90 10.11 -4.41 18.43
N PHE A 91 9.37 -3.65 17.61
CA PHE A 91 8.21 -4.16 16.90
C PHE A 91 8.10 -3.62 15.48
N VAL A 92 7.36 -4.35 14.67
CA VAL A 92 6.99 -3.92 13.32
C VAL A 92 5.55 -4.29 13.00
N TYR A 93 4.77 -3.32 12.49
CA TYR A 93 3.51 -3.59 11.84
C TYR A 93 3.71 -3.73 10.34
N ILE A 94 3.12 -4.76 9.73
CA ILE A 94 3.33 -5.09 8.31
C ILE A 94 1.99 -5.12 7.59
N LYS A 95 1.87 -4.35 6.49
CA LYS A 95 0.68 -4.40 5.63
C LYS A 95 0.47 -5.81 5.11
N ALA A 96 -0.66 -6.41 5.46
CA ALA A 96 -1.06 -7.69 4.91
C ALA A 96 -1.98 -7.51 3.71
N THR A 97 -3.01 -6.69 3.86
CA THR A 97 -4.07 -6.57 2.86
C THR A 97 -4.64 -5.16 2.77
N GLU A 98 -5.40 -4.93 1.69
CA GLU A 98 -6.18 -3.72 1.45
C GLU A 98 -7.49 -4.08 0.76
N GLY A 99 -8.61 -3.54 1.24
CA GLY A 99 -9.91 -3.83 0.67
C GLY A 99 -10.21 -5.33 0.64
N SER A 100 -11.01 -5.78 -0.31
CA SER A 100 -11.48 -7.17 -0.36
C SER A 100 -10.59 -8.13 -1.17
N SER A 101 -9.50 -7.66 -1.79
CA SER A 101 -8.76 -8.50 -2.74
C SER A 101 -7.26 -8.17 -2.89
N ILE A 102 -6.81 -7.06 -2.35
CA ILE A 102 -5.40 -6.69 -2.47
C ILE A 102 -4.62 -7.33 -1.32
N VAL A 103 -3.56 -8.05 -1.66
CA VAL A 103 -2.58 -8.61 -0.73
C VAL A 103 -1.25 -7.94 -0.98
N ASP A 104 -0.57 -7.51 0.07
CA ASP A 104 0.75 -6.92 -0.07
C ASP A 104 1.75 -7.99 -0.52
N PRO A 105 2.44 -7.79 -1.66
CA PRO A 105 3.30 -8.81 -2.25
C PRO A 105 4.54 -9.14 -1.39
N PHE A 106 4.91 -8.25 -0.46
CA PHE A 106 6.06 -8.45 0.43
C PHE A 106 5.64 -8.95 1.81
N TYR A 107 4.34 -9.02 2.13
CA TYR A 107 3.86 -9.36 3.47
C TYR A 107 4.48 -10.64 4.02
N LYS A 108 4.27 -11.77 3.35
CA LYS A 108 4.74 -13.08 3.84
C LYS A 108 6.25 -13.13 4.05
N LYS A 109 7.00 -12.52 3.13
CA LYS A 109 8.47 -12.47 3.23
C LYS A 109 8.91 -11.60 4.39
N ASN A 110 8.37 -10.39 4.50
CA ASN A 110 8.74 -9.45 5.55
C ASN A 110 8.31 -9.98 6.93
N PHE A 111 7.12 -10.56 7.03
CA PHE A 111 6.62 -11.18 8.25
C PHE A 111 7.57 -12.27 8.76
N LYS A 112 7.92 -13.23 7.90
CA LYS A 112 8.86 -14.30 8.22
C LYS A 112 10.20 -13.74 8.66
N SER A 113 10.77 -12.81 7.87
CA SER A 113 12.09 -12.25 8.17
C SER A 113 12.11 -11.46 9.48
N ALA A 114 11.08 -10.67 9.77
CA ALA A 114 10.97 -9.92 11.04
C ALA A 114 10.92 -10.87 12.25
N LYS A 115 10.12 -11.94 12.15
CA LYS A 115 10.04 -12.99 13.18
C LYS A 115 11.40 -13.68 13.41
N GLU A 116 12.09 -14.03 12.33
CA GLU A 116 13.43 -14.67 12.40
C GLU A 116 14.47 -13.76 13.08
N LYS A 117 14.27 -12.44 13.05
CA LYS A 117 15.10 -11.45 13.74
C LYS A 117 14.68 -11.15 15.18
N GLY A 118 13.65 -11.83 15.68
CA GLY A 118 13.18 -11.68 17.06
C GLY A 118 12.33 -10.43 17.31
N LEU A 119 11.90 -9.73 16.27
CA LEU A 119 10.99 -8.61 16.39
C LEU A 119 9.58 -9.10 16.73
N LEU A 120 8.83 -8.31 17.50
CA LEU A 120 7.40 -8.51 17.69
C LEU A 120 6.65 -8.01 16.46
N VAL A 121 5.82 -8.86 15.88
CA VAL A 121 5.18 -8.58 14.60
C VAL A 121 3.65 -8.52 14.74
N GLY A 122 3.08 -7.44 14.19
CA GLY A 122 1.65 -7.30 13.97
C GLY A 122 1.33 -7.13 12.48
N SER A 123 0.15 -7.54 12.09
CA SER A 123 -0.34 -7.35 10.72
C SER A 123 -1.40 -6.27 10.66
N TYR A 124 -1.41 -5.48 9.58
CA TYR A 124 -2.46 -4.50 9.38
C TYR A 124 -3.23 -4.64 8.06
N HIS A 125 -4.47 -4.18 8.12
CA HIS A 125 -5.38 -4.09 6.99
C HIS A 125 -5.72 -2.63 6.69
N PHE A 126 -5.52 -2.20 5.44
CA PHE A 126 -5.95 -0.89 4.97
C PHE A 126 -7.43 -0.95 4.55
N LEU A 127 -8.28 -0.27 5.33
CA LEU A 127 -9.73 -0.28 5.13
C LEU A 127 -10.13 0.64 3.99
N THR A 128 -11.04 0.16 3.12
CA THR A 128 -11.51 0.92 1.96
C THR A 128 -13.02 0.99 1.86
N TYR A 129 -13.52 2.05 1.21
CA TYR A 129 -14.95 2.27 0.97
C TYR A 129 -15.57 1.37 -0.11
N ARG A 130 -14.76 0.60 -0.84
CA ARG A 130 -15.16 -0.03 -2.11
C ARG A 130 -15.94 -1.33 -1.96
N THR A 131 -15.98 -1.90 -0.78
CA THR A 131 -16.55 -3.23 -0.52
C THR A 131 -17.04 -3.35 0.92
N SER A 132 -17.84 -4.38 1.22
CA SER A 132 -18.35 -4.63 2.56
C SER A 132 -17.24 -4.96 3.55
N MET A 133 -17.47 -4.70 4.82
CA MET A 133 -16.51 -5.00 5.89
C MET A 133 -16.26 -6.50 6.01
N GLU A 134 -17.29 -7.31 5.82
CA GLU A 134 -17.17 -8.77 5.83
C GLU A 134 -16.13 -9.27 4.81
N ARG A 135 -16.23 -8.83 3.53
CA ARG A 135 -15.25 -9.19 2.50
C ARG A 135 -13.83 -8.70 2.81
N GLN A 136 -13.71 -7.54 3.46
CA GLN A 136 -12.41 -7.01 3.86
C GLN A 136 -11.80 -7.83 4.99
N VAL A 137 -12.61 -8.21 5.98
CA VAL A 137 -12.18 -9.12 7.05
C VAL A 137 -11.83 -10.51 6.51
N ASP A 138 -12.63 -11.05 5.56
CA ASP A 138 -12.31 -12.31 4.88
C ASP A 138 -10.94 -12.24 4.19
N ASN A 139 -10.70 -11.18 3.41
CA ASN A 139 -9.41 -10.98 2.76
C ASN A 139 -8.26 -10.88 3.78
N PHE A 140 -8.46 -10.15 4.87
CA PHE A 140 -7.43 -9.98 5.89
C PHE A 140 -7.09 -11.30 6.58
N LEU A 141 -8.08 -11.98 7.13
CA LEU A 141 -7.87 -13.22 7.91
C LEU A 141 -7.41 -14.40 7.04
N ALA A 142 -7.81 -14.47 5.77
CA ALA A 142 -7.34 -15.49 4.84
C ALA A 142 -5.86 -15.36 4.47
N ASN A 143 -5.24 -14.20 4.66
CA ASN A 143 -3.87 -13.93 4.23
C ASN A 143 -2.86 -13.80 5.38
N ILE A 144 -3.30 -13.94 6.63
CA ILE A 144 -2.44 -13.94 7.82
C ILE A 144 -2.51 -15.27 8.55
N ASP A 145 -1.47 -15.57 9.32
CA ASP A 145 -1.48 -16.68 10.30
C ASP A 145 -1.68 -16.07 11.69
N LEU A 146 -2.87 -16.27 12.26
CA LEU A 146 -3.24 -15.76 13.59
C LEU A 146 -2.35 -16.30 14.70
N SER A 147 -1.92 -17.57 14.59
CA SER A 147 -1.07 -18.21 15.60
C SER A 147 0.33 -17.62 15.69
N GLN A 148 0.75 -16.92 14.66
CA GLN A 148 2.07 -16.29 14.56
C GLN A 148 2.07 -14.80 14.89
N GLN A 149 0.89 -14.18 15.08
CA GLN A 149 0.81 -12.78 15.45
C GLN A 149 1.32 -12.57 16.89
N ASP A 150 2.21 -11.62 17.08
CA ASP A 150 2.67 -11.23 18.42
C ASP A 150 1.85 -10.07 18.98
N LEU A 151 1.36 -9.20 18.09
CA LEU A 151 0.64 -7.98 18.43
C LEU A 151 -0.81 -8.06 17.96
N LEU A 152 -1.68 -7.30 18.59
CA LEU A 152 -3.06 -7.12 18.13
C LEU A 152 -3.09 -6.78 16.64
N LEU A 153 -4.03 -7.36 15.91
CA LEU A 153 -4.28 -6.98 14.53
C LEU A 153 -4.58 -5.49 14.46
N LEU A 154 -4.20 -4.85 13.36
CA LEU A 154 -4.38 -3.41 13.20
C LEU A 154 -5.32 -3.12 12.01
N VAL A 155 -6.28 -2.24 12.21
CA VAL A 155 -7.09 -1.65 11.14
C VAL A 155 -6.60 -0.23 10.87
N ASP A 156 -6.16 0.01 9.64
CA ASP A 156 -5.74 1.31 9.15
C ASP A 156 -6.92 1.99 8.46
N ILE A 157 -7.43 3.06 9.10
CA ILE A 157 -8.58 3.81 8.62
C ILE A 157 -8.22 5.28 8.40
N GLU A 158 -8.23 5.70 7.15
CA GLU A 158 -7.82 7.02 6.73
C GLU A 158 -8.77 7.64 5.70
N LYS A 159 -8.57 8.94 5.44
CA LYS A 159 -9.35 9.69 4.46
C LYS A 159 -9.30 9.05 3.07
N ASP A 160 -8.16 8.54 2.65
CA ASP A 160 -7.99 7.94 1.33
C ASP A 160 -8.78 6.63 1.19
N GLY A 161 -8.88 5.85 2.24
CA GLY A 161 -9.69 4.64 2.28
C GLY A 161 -11.19 4.92 2.38
N THR A 162 -11.59 6.06 2.95
CA THR A 162 -12.98 6.37 3.31
C THR A 162 -13.55 7.62 2.62
N ARG A 163 -12.90 8.12 1.58
CA ARG A 163 -13.16 9.42 0.92
C ARG A 163 -14.61 9.72 0.55
N ASN A 164 -15.44 8.69 0.39
CA ASN A 164 -16.84 8.82 -0.02
C ASN A 164 -17.82 8.61 1.15
N TRP A 165 -17.31 8.45 2.39
CA TRP A 165 -18.14 8.20 3.56
C TRP A 165 -18.29 9.45 4.41
N GLY A 166 -19.50 9.73 4.89
CA GLY A 166 -19.74 10.65 5.99
C GLY A 166 -19.40 9.98 7.34
N ARG A 167 -19.32 10.78 8.41
CA ARG A 167 -18.93 10.33 9.76
C ARG A 167 -19.73 9.11 10.24
N GLU A 168 -21.05 9.15 10.13
CA GLU A 168 -21.90 8.02 10.56
C GLU A 168 -21.57 6.72 9.83
N THR A 169 -21.33 6.80 8.52
CA THR A 169 -20.93 5.64 7.71
C THR A 169 -19.56 5.13 8.11
N ILE A 170 -18.61 6.04 8.39
CA ILE A 170 -17.27 5.70 8.88
C ILE A 170 -17.40 4.92 10.20
N GLN A 171 -18.14 5.45 11.16
CA GLN A 171 -18.31 4.84 12.48
C GLN A 171 -19.01 3.48 12.39
N LYS A 172 -20.10 3.40 11.62
CA LYS A 172 -20.82 2.14 11.41
C LYS A 172 -19.93 1.06 10.81
N ASN A 173 -19.19 1.39 9.73
CA ASN A 173 -18.35 0.42 9.05
C ASN A 173 -17.13 0.03 9.88
N LEU A 174 -16.50 0.96 10.58
CA LEU A 174 -15.39 0.62 11.49
C LEU A 174 -15.88 -0.27 12.64
N ALA A 175 -17.01 0.05 13.26
CA ALA A 175 -17.60 -0.78 14.31
C ALA A 175 -17.91 -2.18 13.80
N GLU A 176 -18.45 -2.32 12.59
CA GLU A 176 -18.71 -3.61 11.96
C GLU A 176 -17.43 -4.40 11.68
N PHE A 177 -16.38 -3.75 11.13
CA PHE A 177 -15.08 -4.39 10.93
C PHE A 177 -14.49 -4.90 12.25
N ILE A 178 -14.50 -4.07 13.30
CA ILE A 178 -14.00 -4.44 14.64
C ILE A 178 -14.81 -5.61 15.23
N ARG A 179 -16.14 -5.58 15.12
CA ARG A 179 -17.02 -6.65 15.57
C ARG A 179 -16.66 -7.96 14.91
N LEU A 180 -16.53 -7.97 13.57
CA LEU A 180 -16.19 -9.17 12.79
C LEU A 180 -14.79 -9.73 13.14
N ILE A 181 -13.80 -8.86 13.30
CA ILE A 181 -12.45 -9.29 13.75
C ILE A 181 -12.56 -9.90 15.14
N LYS A 182 -13.23 -9.24 16.09
CA LYS A 182 -13.37 -9.74 17.46
C LYS A 182 -14.09 -11.09 17.53
N GLU A 183 -15.15 -11.27 16.76
CA GLU A 183 -15.90 -12.54 16.71
C GLU A 183 -15.06 -13.70 16.19
N ARG A 184 -14.18 -13.43 15.23
CA ARG A 184 -13.37 -14.47 14.58
C ARG A 184 -12.03 -14.73 15.25
N THR A 185 -11.51 -13.77 16.03
CA THR A 185 -10.17 -13.88 16.64
C THR A 185 -10.19 -13.83 18.17
N GLY A 186 -11.33 -13.47 18.77
CA GLY A 186 -11.47 -13.24 20.20
C GLY A 186 -11.05 -11.84 20.67
N HIS A 187 -10.35 -11.07 19.83
CA HIS A 187 -9.75 -9.79 20.23
C HIS A 187 -10.13 -8.66 19.28
N SER A 188 -10.37 -7.47 19.84
CA SER A 188 -10.56 -6.27 19.03
C SER A 188 -9.22 -5.83 18.42
N PRO A 189 -9.21 -5.38 17.17
CA PRO A 189 -8.00 -4.83 16.59
C PRO A 189 -7.66 -3.47 17.22
N MET A 190 -6.39 -3.08 17.15
CA MET A 190 -5.93 -1.71 17.33
C MET A 190 -6.38 -0.85 16.15
N ILE A 191 -6.62 0.43 16.35
CA ILE A 191 -7.04 1.37 15.30
C ILE A 191 -5.88 2.30 14.99
N TYR A 192 -5.43 2.30 13.72
CA TYR A 192 -4.52 3.33 13.21
C TYR A 192 -5.30 4.39 12.42
N THR A 193 -4.96 5.64 12.68
CA THR A 193 -5.41 6.79 11.91
C THR A 193 -4.58 8.05 12.24
N ASN A 194 -4.75 9.14 11.48
CA ASN A 194 -4.17 10.41 11.89
C ASN A 194 -5.07 11.15 12.94
N GLU A 195 -4.45 11.99 13.76
CA GLU A 195 -5.11 12.69 14.87
C GLU A 195 -6.33 13.50 14.43
N THR A 196 -6.19 14.28 13.35
CA THR A 196 -7.30 15.10 12.85
C THR A 196 -8.47 14.24 12.41
N TYR A 197 -8.20 13.13 11.71
CA TYR A 197 -9.24 12.20 11.28
C TYR A 197 -9.93 11.54 12.48
N TYR A 198 -9.16 11.14 13.50
CA TYR A 198 -9.69 10.59 14.74
C TYR A 198 -10.69 11.55 15.41
N GLN A 199 -10.25 12.79 15.63
CA GLN A 199 -11.08 13.81 16.30
C GLN A 199 -12.36 14.13 15.51
N GLN A 200 -12.27 14.18 14.18
CA GLN A 200 -13.41 14.51 13.32
C GLN A 200 -14.41 13.37 13.14
N ASN A 201 -13.93 12.11 13.10
CA ASN A 201 -14.76 11.00 12.67
C ASN A 201 -14.93 9.89 13.71
N LEU A 202 -13.96 9.67 14.60
CA LEU A 202 -13.96 8.51 15.49
C LEU A 202 -14.23 8.84 16.97
N TYR A 203 -13.88 10.05 17.40
CA TYR A 203 -14.17 10.52 18.76
C TYR A 203 -15.67 10.80 18.94
N PRO A 204 -16.29 10.46 20.11
CA PRO A 204 -15.73 9.71 21.26
C PRO A 204 -15.94 8.19 21.18
N GLU A 205 -16.64 7.67 20.17
CA GLU A 205 -17.18 6.31 20.11
C GLU A 205 -16.08 5.22 20.17
N PHE A 206 -14.87 5.58 19.72
CA PHE A 206 -13.73 4.64 19.66
C PHE A 206 -12.66 4.88 20.73
N ASN A 207 -12.94 5.68 21.76
CA ASN A 207 -12.01 5.99 22.86
C ASN A 207 -11.54 4.77 23.67
N ARG A 208 -12.28 3.68 23.62
CA ARG A 208 -12.01 2.46 24.41
C ARG A 208 -11.05 1.46 23.74
N TYR A 209 -10.67 1.74 22.53
CA TYR A 209 -9.77 0.85 21.77
C TYR A 209 -8.31 1.30 21.91
N HIS A 210 -7.39 0.37 21.67
CA HIS A 210 -5.99 0.70 21.49
C HIS A 210 -5.83 1.57 20.25
N LEU A 211 -5.08 2.66 20.37
CA LEU A 211 -4.96 3.68 19.33
C LEU A 211 -3.50 3.87 18.90
N PHE A 212 -3.28 3.78 17.63
CA PHE A 212 -2.04 4.11 16.94
C PHE A 212 -2.28 5.38 16.12
N ILE A 213 -1.74 6.49 16.55
CA ILE A 213 -2.08 7.81 16.04
C ILE A 213 -0.91 8.45 15.31
N ALA A 214 -1.15 8.86 14.06
CA ALA A 214 -0.18 9.65 13.30
C ALA A 214 -0.37 11.15 13.52
N ASN A 215 0.71 11.82 13.90
CA ASN A 215 0.85 13.27 13.86
C ASN A 215 2.32 13.61 13.61
N TYR A 216 2.63 14.22 12.47
CA TYR A 216 4.00 14.47 12.02
C TYR A 216 4.58 15.82 12.47
N ASN A 217 3.83 16.57 13.27
CA ASN A 217 4.23 17.90 13.75
C ASN A 217 4.52 17.92 15.24
N ILE A 218 3.61 17.36 16.02
CA ILE A 218 3.68 17.34 17.49
C ILE A 218 3.16 16.00 18.01
N GLN A 219 3.48 15.71 19.25
CA GLN A 219 2.92 14.58 19.97
C GLN A 219 1.39 14.66 20.03
N PRO A 220 0.64 13.59 19.73
CA PRO A 220 -0.83 13.63 19.67
C PRO A 220 -1.49 14.08 20.97
N GLN A 221 -2.52 14.92 20.83
CA GLN A 221 -3.30 15.48 21.93
C GLN A 221 -4.77 15.07 21.80
N LEU A 222 -5.09 13.82 22.16
CA LEU A 222 -6.45 13.29 22.02
C LEU A 222 -7.38 13.77 23.13
N ILE A 223 -8.64 14.06 22.78
CA ILE A 223 -9.68 14.45 23.71
C ILE A 223 -10.28 13.18 24.36
N GLY A 224 -10.28 13.14 25.70
CA GLY A 224 -10.97 12.10 26.48
C GLY A 224 -10.41 10.68 26.37
N THR A 225 -9.25 10.52 25.73
CA THR A 225 -8.55 9.24 25.63
C THR A 225 -7.04 9.45 25.47
N LYS A 226 -6.31 8.35 25.39
CA LYS A 226 -4.87 8.33 25.13
C LYS A 226 -4.59 7.41 23.94
N TYR A 227 -3.48 7.65 23.24
CA TYR A 227 -2.95 6.74 22.24
C TYR A 227 -1.92 5.80 22.89
N ASP A 228 -1.64 4.68 22.24
CA ASP A 228 -0.60 3.74 22.66
C ASP A 228 0.67 3.95 21.83
N ILE A 229 0.52 4.10 20.53
CA ILE A 229 1.61 4.29 19.57
C ILE A 229 1.43 5.62 18.84
N TRP A 230 2.51 6.36 18.72
CA TRP A 230 2.60 7.58 17.92
C TRP A 230 3.43 7.35 16.67
N GLN A 231 2.84 7.51 15.48
CA GLN A 231 3.61 7.62 14.24
C GLN A 231 4.04 9.08 14.06
N LEU A 232 5.30 9.32 14.34
CA LEU A 232 5.85 10.69 14.38
C LEU A 232 6.42 11.15 13.03
N SER A 233 6.69 10.22 12.13
CA SER A 233 7.22 10.56 10.81
C SER A 233 6.90 9.48 9.79
N LYS A 234 6.61 9.89 8.57
CA LYS A 234 6.55 9.06 7.37
C LYS A 234 7.79 9.18 6.48
N ARG A 235 8.82 9.81 6.99
CA ARG A 235 10.08 10.08 6.28
C ARG A 235 11.30 9.70 7.13
N GLY A 236 11.15 8.69 7.97
CA GLY A 236 12.27 8.14 8.70
C GLY A 236 13.32 7.56 7.76
N ARG A 237 14.56 7.74 8.12
CA ARG A 237 15.72 7.10 7.47
C ARG A 237 16.30 6.12 8.45
N VAL A 238 16.18 4.85 8.14
CA VAL A 238 16.61 3.77 9.01
C VAL A 238 17.59 2.87 8.26
N ARG A 239 18.69 2.51 8.87
CA ARG A 239 19.64 1.58 8.26
C ARG A 239 18.98 0.25 8.00
N GLY A 240 19.32 -0.39 6.88
CA GLY A 240 18.67 -1.61 6.40
C GLY A 240 17.40 -1.37 5.55
N ILE A 241 16.88 -0.11 5.49
CA ILE A 241 15.77 0.29 4.61
C ILE A 241 16.23 1.43 3.70
N TRP A 242 16.11 1.21 2.38
CA TRP A 242 16.66 2.14 1.36
C TRP A 242 15.67 3.19 0.88
N THR A 243 14.46 3.20 1.44
CA THR A 243 13.42 4.20 1.20
C THR A 243 13.07 4.89 2.51
N TYR A 244 12.23 5.91 2.45
CA TYR A 244 11.61 6.42 3.67
C TYR A 244 10.69 5.36 4.29
N VAL A 245 10.66 5.34 5.62
CA VAL A 245 9.82 4.45 6.42
C VAL A 245 9.10 5.21 7.51
N ASP A 246 7.95 4.71 7.90
CA ASP A 246 7.15 5.24 8.99
C ASP A 246 7.79 4.89 10.33
N ILE A 247 7.96 5.93 11.17
CA ILE A 247 8.67 5.88 12.45
C ILE A 247 7.67 5.99 13.59
N ASN A 248 7.76 5.06 14.54
CA ASN A 248 6.81 4.91 15.62
C ASN A 248 7.47 4.92 17.00
N GLN A 249 6.84 5.63 17.93
CA GLN A 249 7.22 5.64 19.33
C GLN A 249 6.05 5.18 20.20
N LEU A 250 6.38 4.48 21.28
CA LEU A 250 5.42 4.18 22.34
C LEU A 250 5.14 5.46 23.15
N ARG A 251 3.90 5.67 23.55
CA ARG A 251 3.59 6.72 24.51
C ARG A 251 4.27 6.39 25.84
N GLU A 252 4.72 7.41 26.56
CA GLU A 252 5.28 7.26 27.89
C GLU A 252 4.37 6.44 28.82
N GLY A 253 4.96 5.41 29.44
CA GLY A 253 4.27 4.46 30.33
C GLY A 253 3.46 3.38 29.60
N VAL A 254 3.58 3.25 28.28
CA VAL A 254 3.04 2.14 27.47
C VAL A 254 4.16 1.19 27.12
N PHE A 255 3.90 -0.08 27.23
CA PHE A 255 4.80 -1.16 26.84
C PHE A 255 4.22 -1.95 25.68
N VAL A 256 5.07 -2.53 24.85
CA VAL A 256 4.60 -3.38 23.73
C VAL A 256 3.73 -4.53 24.23
N ASP A 257 3.97 -4.97 25.48
CA ASP A 257 3.21 -6.04 26.12
C ASP A 257 1.73 -5.70 26.34
N ASP A 258 1.39 -4.40 26.41
CA ASP A 258 0.00 -3.94 26.64
C ASP A 258 -0.93 -4.25 25.44
N PHE A 259 -0.37 -4.48 24.27
CA PHE A 259 -1.10 -4.79 23.04
C PHE A 259 -0.58 -6.06 22.35
N LYS A 260 0.04 -6.96 23.11
CA LYS A 260 0.34 -8.31 22.61
C LYS A 260 -0.94 -9.08 22.33
N MET A 261 -0.88 -9.93 21.30
CA MET A 261 -1.93 -10.88 21.02
C MET A 261 -1.92 -11.95 22.14
N PRO A 262 -3.01 -12.10 22.90
CA PRO A 262 -3.08 -13.20 23.88
C PRO A 262 -2.95 -14.55 23.19
N LYS A 263 -2.19 -15.45 23.79
CA LYS A 263 -1.98 -16.82 23.28
C LYS A 263 -3.04 -17.77 23.77
#